data_904af70db1e1b4e3c109548d3b6352d7
#
_entry.id   904af70db1e1b4e3c109548d3b6352d7
#
_cell.length_a   1.000
_cell.length_b   1.000
_cell.length_c   1.000
_cell.angle_alpha   90.00
_cell.angle_beta   90.00
_cell.angle_gamma   90.00
#
_symmetry.space_group_name_H-M   'P 1'
#
loop_
_entity.id
_entity.type
_entity.pdbx_description
1 polymer ?
#
loop_
_entity_poly.entity_id
_entity_poly.type
_entity_poly.pdbx_seq_one_letter_code
_entity_poly.pdbx_strand_id
1 'polypeptide(L)'
;MKKIETEAARPETFPEQWPGQCEVFSHLEYACGIPSILYAVTTYKENGLGNVCCGAWASFPGDGGGFYALVPLPASTHTLANIRLTGEFCVNFLPVRHFDALMRTVRQNGMEDDEFTEGGFTPEPARTVGAPRIAESFLTLECRAERIEALSDSGRMMLVKGRVLNAVSAPDHAQGVDKRYGPEGFVLNINEPRNLLAHHSDAPSALATLHVEREYQ
;
A
#
# COMPACT_ATOMS: atom_id res chain seq x y z
N MET A 1 10.18 -17.66 -29.32
CA MET A 1 9.37 -16.47 -28.99
C MET A 1 10.32 -15.30 -28.84
N LYS A 2 10.12 -14.18 -29.56
CA LYS A 2 10.94 -12.97 -29.41
C LYS A 2 10.48 -12.20 -28.17
N LYS A 3 11.38 -11.95 -27.22
CA LYS A 3 11.09 -11.13 -26.03
C LYS A 3 11.09 -9.66 -26.40
N ILE A 4 10.31 -8.86 -25.67
CA ILE A 4 10.31 -7.40 -25.74
C ILE A 4 11.19 -6.91 -24.59
N GLU A 5 12.10 -6.00 -24.90
CA GLU A 5 12.96 -5.35 -23.91
C GLU A 5 12.44 -3.95 -23.63
N THR A 6 12.40 -3.57 -22.37
CA THR A 6 12.04 -2.23 -21.90
C THR A 6 13.18 -1.68 -21.08
N GLU A 7 13.77 -0.60 -21.52
CA GLU A 7 14.94 0.02 -20.92
C GLU A 7 14.56 1.03 -19.83
N ALA A 8 15.58 1.53 -19.13
CA ALA A 8 15.41 2.56 -18.08
C ALA A 8 14.89 3.90 -18.64
N ALA A 9 15.22 4.24 -19.88
CA ALA A 9 14.62 5.38 -20.56
C ALA A 9 13.16 5.11 -20.92
N ARG A 10 12.25 5.99 -20.51
CA ARG A 10 10.82 5.84 -20.79
C ARG A 10 10.56 5.97 -22.31
N PRO A 11 10.02 4.93 -22.95
CA PRO A 11 9.65 5.03 -24.36
C PRO A 11 8.37 5.87 -24.55
N GLU A 12 8.18 6.45 -25.73
CA GLU A 12 6.99 7.24 -26.07
C GLU A 12 5.68 6.42 -25.97
N THR A 13 5.78 5.09 -26.08
CA THR A 13 4.66 4.16 -25.93
C THR A 13 4.13 4.06 -24.51
N PHE A 14 4.78 4.70 -23.52
CA PHE A 14 4.32 4.84 -22.14
C PHE A 14 3.95 6.30 -21.84
N PRO A 15 2.83 6.83 -22.37
CA PRO A 15 2.37 8.17 -22.03
C PRO A 15 1.95 8.24 -20.55
N GLU A 16 2.18 9.37 -19.94
CA GLU A 16 1.63 9.65 -18.62
C GLU A 16 0.11 9.73 -18.69
N GLN A 17 -0.58 9.21 -17.70
CA GLN A 17 -2.03 9.35 -17.56
C GLN A 17 -2.43 10.62 -16.83
N TRP A 18 -1.51 11.14 -16.02
CA TRP A 18 -1.62 12.43 -15.36
C TRP A 18 -0.23 13.09 -15.31
N PRO A 19 -0.16 14.43 -15.33
CA PRO A 19 1.11 15.14 -15.33
C PRO A 19 2.00 14.78 -14.14
N GLY A 20 3.24 14.38 -14.39
CA GLY A 20 4.21 14.02 -13.36
C GLY A 20 4.11 12.57 -12.86
N GLN A 21 3.28 11.71 -13.45
CA GLN A 21 3.17 10.30 -13.07
C GLN A 21 4.53 9.60 -13.08
N CYS A 22 5.30 9.76 -14.15
CA CYS A 22 6.60 9.11 -14.28
C CYS A 22 7.73 9.86 -13.57
N GLU A 23 7.42 10.92 -12.87
CA GLU A 23 8.34 11.54 -11.91
C GLU A 23 8.27 10.84 -10.54
N VAL A 24 7.11 10.26 -10.20
CA VAL A 24 6.88 9.55 -8.93
C VAL A 24 7.00 8.04 -9.13
N PHE A 25 6.45 7.50 -10.24
CA PHE A 25 6.42 6.07 -10.53
C PHE A 25 7.24 5.75 -11.77
N SER A 26 7.99 4.65 -11.73
CA SER A 26 8.73 4.19 -12.90
C SER A 26 7.78 3.53 -13.92
N HIS A 27 7.98 3.82 -15.21
CA HIS A 27 7.28 3.11 -16.27
C HIS A 27 7.57 1.60 -16.26
N LEU A 28 8.70 1.17 -15.69
CA LEU A 28 9.05 -0.25 -15.53
C LEU A 28 8.08 -1.00 -14.62
N GLU A 29 7.45 -0.34 -13.64
CA GLU A 29 6.42 -0.94 -12.78
C GLU A 29 5.23 -1.43 -13.61
N TYR A 30 4.85 -0.65 -14.62
CA TYR A 30 3.77 -1.00 -15.53
C TYR A 30 4.22 -2.01 -16.60
N ALA A 31 5.45 -1.88 -17.10
CA ALA A 31 6.00 -2.83 -18.08
C ALA A 31 6.20 -4.23 -17.51
N CYS A 32 6.63 -4.34 -16.25
CA CYS A 32 6.83 -5.61 -15.59
C CYS A 32 5.52 -6.24 -15.09
N GLY A 33 4.54 -5.43 -14.69
CA GLY A 33 3.24 -5.90 -14.20
C GLY A 33 3.33 -6.82 -12.99
N ILE A 34 4.32 -6.60 -12.11
CA ILE A 34 4.52 -7.43 -10.91
C ILE A 34 3.40 -7.14 -9.91
N PRO A 35 2.61 -8.15 -9.52
CA PRO A 35 1.56 -7.95 -8.52
C PRO A 35 2.15 -7.54 -7.17
N SER A 36 1.47 -6.63 -6.49
CA SER A 36 1.84 -6.19 -5.15
C SER A 36 0.63 -6.13 -4.22
N ILE A 37 0.85 -6.39 -2.94
CA ILE A 37 -0.24 -6.40 -1.94
C ILE A 37 -0.75 -4.99 -1.74
N LEU A 38 -2.09 -4.81 -1.82
CA LEU A 38 -2.77 -3.58 -1.49
C LEU A 38 -2.95 -3.49 0.04
N TYR A 39 -2.68 -2.31 0.59
CA TYR A 39 -2.82 -2.03 2.02
C TYR A 39 -3.20 -0.57 2.26
N ALA A 40 -3.62 -0.26 3.49
CA ALA A 40 -3.81 1.10 3.95
C ALA A 40 -2.83 1.41 5.09
N VAL A 41 -2.14 2.55 5.01
CA VAL A 41 -1.35 3.09 6.12
C VAL A 41 -2.18 4.10 6.87
N THR A 42 -2.30 3.95 8.19
CA THR A 42 -3.04 4.88 9.04
C THR A 42 -2.14 5.60 10.02
N THR A 43 -2.41 6.88 10.21
CA THR A 43 -1.77 7.78 11.17
C THR A 43 -2.80 8.79 11.69
N TYR A 44 -2.43 9.59 12.68
CA TYR A 44 -3.13 10.84 12.96
C TYR A 44 -2.38 12.04 12.37
N LYS A 45 -3.11 13.02 11.86
CA LYS A 45 -2.61 14.33 11.47
C LYS A 45 -2.32 15.16 12.71
N GLU A 46 -1.56 16.24 12.58
CA GLU A 46 -1.23 17.16 13.67
C GLU A 46 -2.48 17.77 14.34
N ASN A 47 -3.54 17.99 13.57
CA ASN A 47 -4.83 18.49 14.07
C ASN A 47 -5.71 17.39 14.72
N GLY A 48 -5.21 16.17 14.84
CA GLY A 48 -5.90 15.03 15.46
C GLY A 48 -6.87 14.28 14.54
N LEU A 49 -7.05 14.73 13.30
CA LEU A 49 -7.90 14.02 12.32
C LEU A 49 -7.22 12.74 11.82
N GLY A 50 -8.03 11.76 11.46
CA GLY A 50 -7.54 10.49 10.95
C GLY A 50 -7.00 10.62 9.52
N ASN A 51 -5.92 9.88 9.23
CA ASN A 51 -5.33 9.79 7.91
C ASN A 51 -5.26 8.33 7.47
N VAL A 52 -5.70 8.04 6.25
CA VAL A 52 -5.75 6.71 5.63
C VAL A 52 -5.15 6.79 4.22
N CYS A 53 -3.95 6.26 4.05
CA CYS A 53 -3.22 6.29 2.79
C CYS A 53 -3.24 4.91 2.13
N CYS A 54 -3.83 4.81 0.94
CA CYS A 54 -3.74 3.61 0.12
C CYS A 54 -2.32 3.41 -0.40
N GLY A 55 -1.77 2.21 -0.26
CA GLY A 55 -0.45 1.84 -0.75
C GLY A 55 -0.42 0.46 -1.41
N ALA A 56 0.60 0.31 -2.23
CA ALA A 56 1.05 -0.96 -2.81
C ALA A 56 2.59 -1.01 -2.71
N TRP A 57 3.21 -2.06 -3.23
CA TRP A 57 4.68 -2.23 -3.27
C TRP A 57 5.41 -2.32 -1.92
N ALA A 58 4.71 -2.49 -0.80
CA ALA A 58 5.38 -2.79 0.46
C ALA A 58 5.96 -4.21 0.47
N SER A 59 6.97 -4.41 1.30
CA SER A 59 7.54 -5.72 1.59
C SER A 59 7.53 -5.97 3.09
N PHE A 60 7.35 -7.23 3.49
CA PHE A 60 7.20 -7.62 4.88
C PHE A 60 8.22 -8.71 5.25
N PRO A 61 9.52 -8.37 5.31
CA PRO A 61 10.57 -9.30 5.70
C PRO A 61 10.71 -9.41 7.22
N GLY A 62 11.27 -10.52 7.67
CA GLY A 62 11.63 -10.72 9.07
C GLY A 62 12.76 -11.72 9.24
N ASP A 63 13.35 -11.70 10.42
CA ASP A 63 14.35 -12.65 10.90
C ASP A 63 14.20 -12.85 12.41
N GLY A 64 15.16 -13.53 13.06
CA GLY A 64 15.18 -13.72 14.51
C GLY A 64 15.27 -12.42 15.33
N GLY A 65 15.59 -11.30 14.71
CA GLY A 65 15.65 -9.98 15.33
C GLY A 65 14.36 -9.17 15.26
N GLY A 66 13.40 -9.54 14.39
CA GLY A 66 12.11 -8.88 14.28
C GLY A 66 11.41 -9.06 12.94
N PHE A 67 10.21 -8.49 12.86
CA PHE A 67 9.40 -8.43 11.66
C PHE A 67 9.20 -6.96 11.24
N TYR A 68 9.28 -6.67 9.97
CA TYR A 68 9.34 -5.31 9.47
C TYR A 68 8.34 -5.08 8.34
N ALA A 69 7.81 -3.87 8.28
CA ALA A 69 7.11 -3.32 7.13
C ALA A 69 8.03 -2.33 6.42
N LEU A 70 8.36 -2.60 5.17
CA LEU A 70 9.11 -1.70 4.28
C LEU A 70 8.09 -1.00 3.37
N VAL A 71 7.74 0.24 3.71
CA VAL A 71 6.62 0.95 3.09
C VAL A 71 7.15 2.12 2.27
N PRO A 72 7.04 2.09 0.93
CA PRO A 72 7.33 3.24 0.10
C PRO A 72 6.18 4.26 0.17
N LEU A 73 6.53 5.52 0.37
CA LEU A 73 5.59 6.64 0.44
C LEU A 73 6.12 7.82 -0.38
N PRO A 74 5.29 8.50 -1.20
CA PRO A 74 5.69 9.75 -1.82
C PRO A 74 6.07 10.79 -0.75
N ALA A 75 7.14 11.55 -1.02
CA ALA A 75 7.71 12.50 -0.06
C ALA A 75 6.74 13.62 0.36
N SER A 76 5.74 13.89 -0.47
CA SER A 76 4.75 14.96 -0.27
C SER A 76 3.50 14.53 0.50
N THR A 77 3.39 13.26 0.94
CA THR A 77 2.17 12.76 1.61
C THR A 77 2.07 13.20 3.06
N HIS A 78 0.85 13.47 3.53
CA HIS A 78 0.54 13.71 4.95
C HIS A 78 0.97 12.52 5.80
N THR A 79 0.78 11.29 5.31
CA THR A 79 1.20 10.06 5.99
C THR A 79 2.68 10.07 6.35
N LEU A 80 3.55 10.43 5.40
CA LEU A 80 4.99 10.52 5.69
C LEU A 80 5.31 11.63 6.69
N ALA A 81 4.66 12.80 6.58
CA ALA A 81 4.81 13.89 7.53
C ALA A 81 4.41 13.46 8.94
N ASN A 82 3.27 12.78 9.07
CA ASN A 82 2.77 12.25 10.33
C ASN A 82 3.72 11.20 10.94
N ILE A 83 4.24 10.28 10.12
CA ILE A 83 5.22 9.28 10.58
C ILE A 83 6.53 9.95 11.03
N ARG A 84 6.98 11.01 10.36
CA ARG A 84 8.15 11.77 10.80
C ARG A 84 7.94 12.45 12.15
N LEU A 85 6.72 12.92 12.39
CA LEU A 85 6.36 13.59 13.64
C LEU A 85 6.24 12.62 14.81
N THR A 86 5.54 11.49 14.59
CA THR A 86 5.16 10.57 15.68
C THR A 86 6.06 9.34 15.77
N GLY A 87 6.68 8.94 14.67
CA GLY A 87 7.39 7.66 14.54
C GLY A 87 6.46 6.45 14.45
N GLU A 88 5.13 6.63 14.37
CA GLU A 88 4.17 5.54 14.55
C GLU A 88 3.14 5.48 13.42
N PHE A 89 2.75 4.27 13.03
CA PHE A 89 1.73 4.02 12.01
C PHE A 89 1.17 2.60 12.12
N CYS A 90 0.01 2.37 11.52
CA CYS A 90 -0.50 1.02 11.30
C CYS A 90 -0.53 0.70 9.80
N VAL A 91 -0.32 -0.58 9.47
CA VAL A 91 -0.56 -1.12 8.12
C VAL A 91 -1.76 -2.05 8.20
N ASN A 92 -2.81 -1.73 7.46
CA ASN A 92 -4.10 -2.41 7.51
C ASN A 92 -4.36 -3.12 6.19
N PHE A 93 -4.79 -4.38 6.25
CA PHE A 93 -5.17 -5.17 5.08
C PHE A 93 -6.69 -5.34 5.07
N LEU A 94 -7.30 -4.87 3.99
CA LEU A 94 -8.74 -4.81 3.83
C LEU A 94 -9.19 -5.76 2.72
N PRO A 95 -10.35 -6.45 2.88
CA PRO A 95 -10.96 -7.20 1.80
C PRO A 95 -11.32 -6.30 0.61
N VAL A 96 -11.42 -6.90 -0.59
CA VAL A 96 -11.70 -6.19 -1.85
C VAL A 96 -12.99 -5.37 -1.81
N ARG A 97 -14.00 -5.77 -1.03
CA ARG A 97 -15.26 -5.02 -0.86
C ARG A 97 -15.07 -3.61 -0.30
N HIS A 98 -13.94 -3.34 0.35
CA HIS A 98 -13.60 -2.01 0.90
C HIS A 98 -12.77 -1.15 -0.06
N PHE A 99 -12.49 -1.63 -1.28
CA PHE A 99 -11.65 -0.89 -2.23
C PHE A 99 -12.22 0.49 -2.58
N ASP A 100 -13.52 0.59 -2.86
CA ASP A 100 -14.15 1.88 -3.18
C ASP A 100 -14.10 2.85 -2.00
N ALA A 101 -14.24 2.33 -0.78
CA ALA A 101 -14.07 3.09 0.46
C ALA A 101 -12.65 3.65 0.56
N LEU A 102 -11.65 2.81 0.30
CA LEU A 102 -10.24 3.21 0.30
C LEU A 102 -9.93 4.24 -0.80
N MET A 103 -10.57 4.13 -1.97
CA MET A 103 -10.41 5.13 -3.04
C MET A 103 -11.02 6.48 -2.71
N ARG A 104 -12.05 6.54 -1.85
CA ARG A 104 -12.58 7.82 -1.36
C ARG A 104 -11.54 8.57 -0.54
N THR A 105 -10.78 7.90 0.33
CA THR A 105 -9.72 8.54 1.14
C THR A 105 -8.58 9.09 0.28
N VAL A 106 -8.31 8.49 -0.88
CA VAL A 106 -7.31 9.01 -1.83
C VAL A 106 -7.77 10.31 -2.50
N ARG A 107 -9.08 10.46 -2.75
CA ARG A 107 -9.65 11.63 -3.42
C ARG A 107 -9.89 12.79 -2.45
N GLN A 108 -10.19 12.50 -1.20
CA GLN A 108 -10.51 13.43 -0.13
C GLN A 108 -9.46 13.29 0.98
N ASN A 109 -8.32 13.94 0.76
CA ASN A 109 -7.12 13.81 1.60
C ASN A 109 -6.51 15.15 1.98
N GLY A 110 -7.29 16.22 2.04
CA GLY A 110 -6.86 17.53 2.55
C GLY A 110 -6.46 17.47 4.03
N MET A 111 -5.78 18.51 4.51
CA MET A 111 -5.39 18.59 5.93
C MET A 111 -6.60 18.60 6.88
N GLU A 112 -7.72 19.20 6.43
CA GLU A 112 -8.95 19.34 7.21
C GLU A 112 -9.92 18.17 6.99
N ASP A 113 -9.60 17.22 6.12
CA ASP A 113 -10.45 16.05 5.90
C ASP A 113 -10.14 14.97 6.95
N ASP A 114 -11.16 14.35 7.51
CA ASP A 114 -11.01 13.12 8.31
C ASP A 114 -11.20 11.92 7.37
N GLU A 115 -10.10 11.31 6.97
CA GLU A 115 -10.12 10.24 5.98
C GLU A 115 -10.80 8.96 6.48
N PHE A 116 -10.93 8.75 7.79
CA PHE A 116 -11.78 7.68 8.32
C PHE A 116 -13.25 7.94 8.01
N THR A 117 -13.71 9.17 8.27
CA THR A 117 -15.08 9.59 7.95
C THR A 117 -15.34 9.53 6.45
N GLU A 118 -14.43 10.05 5.63
CA GLU A 118 -14.55 10.05 4.16
C GLU A 118 -14.59 8.64 3.57
N GLY A 119 -13.77 7.74 4.08
CA GLY A 119 -13.77 6.33 3.72
C GLY A 119 -14.98 5.56 4.26
N GLY A 120 -15.60 6.06 5.34
CA GLY A 120 -16.60 5.31 6.09
C GLY A 120 -15.98 4.18 6.90
N PHE A 121 -14.73 4.36 7.36
CA PHE A 121 -14.02 3.42 8.21
C PHE A 121 -14.20 3.73 9.69
N THR A 122 -14.14 2.70 10.52
CA THR A 122 -14.21 2.82 11.97
C THR A 122 -12.78 2.84 12.55
N PRO A 123 -12.35 3.96 13.16
CA PRO A 123 -11.06 3.99 13.84
C PRO A 123 -11.11 3.14 15.12
N GLU A 124 -10.11 2.27 15.28
CA GLU A 124 -9.94 1.45 16.47
C GLU A 124 -8.58 1.76 17.12
N PRO A 125 -8.50 1.92 18.46
CA PRO A 125 -7.25 2.17 19.14
C PRO A 125 -6.25 1.03 18.95
N ALA A 126 -5.01 1.34 18.58
CA ALA A 126 -3.93 0.36 18.59
C ALA A 126 -3.43 0.13 20.02
N ARG A 127 -2.78 -1.01 20.25
CA ARG A 127 -2.28 -1.39 21.57
C ARG A 127 -0.87 -0.86 21.84
N THR A 128 -0.02 -0.81 20.82
CA THR A 128 1.43 -0.56 20.98
C THR A 128 1.90 0.74 20.35
N VAL A 129 1.02 1.41 19.60
CA VAL A 129 1.28 2.69 18.93
C VAL A 129 0.08 3.63 19.08
N GLY A 130 0.30 4.94 18.93
CA GLY A 130 -0.76 5.94 18.97
C GLY A 130 -1.56 6.04 17.66
N ALA A 131 -1.06 5.47 16.56
CA ALA A 131 -1.77 5.47 15.28
C ALA A 131 -3.01 4.55 15.32
N PRO A 132 -4.15 4.94 14.69
CA PRO A 132 -5.37 4.16 14.73
C PRO A 132 -5.29 2.95 13.79
N ARG A 133 -5.98 1.85 14.15
CA ARG A 133 -6.29 0.74 13.25
C ARG A 133 -7.59 1.03 12.50
N ILE A 134 -7.82 0.31 11.40
CA ILE A 134 -9.12 0.25 10.73
C ILE A 134 -9.83 -1.02 11.22
N ALA A 135 -10.99 -0.87 11.89
CA ALA A 135 -11.72 -2.00 12.46
C ALA A 135 -12.18 -3.03 11.42
N GLU A 136 -12.42 -2.59 10.19
CA GLU A 136 -12.83 -3.45 9.05
C GLU A 136 -11.67 -4.28 8.45
N SER A 137 -10.43 -4.10 8.94
CA SER A 137 -9.26 -4.85 8.49
C SER A 137 -9.27 -6.27 9.04
N PHE A 138 -8.96 -7.25 8.20
CA PHE A 138 -8.76 -8.62 8.67
C PHE A 138 -7.38 -8.86 9.27
N LEU A 139 -6.41 -8.00 8.97
CA LEU A 139 -5.07 -7.99 9.54
C LEU A 139 -4.57 -6.55 9.66
N THR A 140 -4.02 -6.20 10.81
CA THR A 140 -3.33 -4.93 11.04
C THR A 140 -1.97 -5.16 11.68
N LEU A 141 -0.96 -4.48 11.19
CA LEU A 141 0.38 -4.43 11.78
C LEU A 141 0.57 -3.07 12.45
N GLU A 142 0.85 -3.04 13.74
CA GLU A 142 1.19 -1.83 14.50
C GLU A 142 2.70 -1.60 14.42
N CYS A 143 3.13 -0.48 13.87
CA CYS A 143 4.49 -0.25 13.46
C CYS A 143 5.10 0.99 14.10
N ARG A 144 6.40 0.89 14.46
CA ARG A 144 7.24 2.03 14.80
C ARG A 144 8.33 2.21 13.74
N ALA A 145 8.44 3.40 13.20
CA ALA A 145 9.46 3.74 12.21
C ALA A 145 10.85 3.72 12.85
N GLU A 146 11.75 2.92 12.30
CA GLU A 146 13.17 2.88 12.71
C GLU A 146 14.05 3.69 11.77
N ARG A 147 13.67 3.77 10.48
CA ARG A 147 14.42 4.47 9.46
C ARG A 147 13.50 5.00 8.37
N ILE A 148 13.81 6.19 7.90
CA ILE A 148 13.16 6.83 6.76
C ILE A 148 14.29 7.33 5.85
N GLU A 149 14.35 6.83 4.62
CA GLU A 149 15.38 7.18 3.66
C GLU A 149 14.81 7.38 2.26
N ALA A 150 15.50 8.12 1.41
CA ALA A 150 15.10 8.27 0.03
C ALA A 150 15.30 6.94 -0.72
N LEU A 151 14.31 6.53 -1.52
CA LEU A 151 14.39 5.35 -2.37
C LEU A 151 15.40 5.53 -3.51
N SER A 152 15.57 6.78 -3.97
CA SER A 152 16.51 7.15 -5.02
C SER A 152 16.99 8.59 -4.79
N ASP A 153 18.00 9.01 -5.58
CA ASP A 153 18.55 10.37 -5.51
C ASP A 153 17.51 11.47 -5.81
N SER A 154 16.39 11.14 -6.46
CA SER A 154 15.31 12.10 -6.69
C SER A 154 14.63 12.59 -5.42
N GLY A 155 14.67 11.79 -4.34
CA GLY A 155 14.00 12.07 -3.08
C GLY A 155 12.47 12.14 -3.15
N ARG A 156 11.87 11.78 -4.29
CA ARG A 156 10.40 11.86 -4.49
C ARG A 156 9.65 10.72 -3.83
N MET A 157 10.30 9.57 -3.71
CA MET A 157 9.78 8.41 -2.99
C MET A 157 10.69 8.13 -1.79
N MET A 158 10.07 7.95 -0.63
CA MET A 158 10.75 7.62 0.61
C MET A 158 10.42 6.18 1.01
N LEU A 159 11.41 5.46 1.52
CA LEU A 159 11.22 4.14 2.12
C LEU A 159 11.17 4.27 3.64
N VAL A 160 10.07 3.89 4.23
CA VAL A 160 9.90 3.79 5.69
C VAL A 160 10.13 2.36 6.11
N LYS A 161 11.17 2.11 6.91
CA LYS A 161 11.37 0.84 7.62
C LYS A 161 10.70 0.93 8.98
N GLY A 162 9.55 0.27 9.13
CA GLY A 162 8.82 0.16 10.39
C GLY A 162 9.02 -1.20 11.03
N ARG A 163 9.43 -1.24 12.31
CA ARG A 163 9.40 -2.46 13.12
C ARG A 163 7.95 -2.75 13.49
N VAL A 164 7.48 -3.95 13.22
CA VAL A 164 6.17 -4.42 13.68
C VAL A 164 6.27 -4.79 15.16
N LEU A 165 5.48 -4.09 15.98
CA LEU A 165 5.42 -4.30 17.43
C LEU A 165 4.28 -5.24 17.84
N ASN A 166 3.22 -5.26 17.04
CA ASN A 166 2.04 -6.08 17.26
C ASN A 166 1.34 -6.38 15.93
N ALA A 167 0.78 -7.57 15.82
CA ALA A 167 -0.07 -7.95 14.69
C ALA A 167 -1.42 -8.39 15.24
N VAL A 168 -2.49 -7.81 14.69
CA VAL A 168 -3.87 -8.09 15.09
C VAL A 168 -4.60 -8.64 13.87
N SER A 169 -5.19 -9.81 14.00
CA SER A 169 -5.91 -10.46 12.91
C SER A 169 -7.29 -10.92 13.32
N ALA A 170 -8.21 -10.94 12.35
CA ALA A 170 -9.51 -11.59 12.52
C ALA A 170 -9.31 -13.07 12.90
N PRO A 171 -10.17 -13.66 13.75
CA PRO A 171 -10.02 -15.03 14.19
C PRO A 171 -9.92 -16.03 13.03
N ASP A 172 -10.74 -15.88 12.01
CA ASP A 172 -10.75 -16.72 10.83
C ASP A 172 -9.44 -16.65 10.04
N HIS A 173 -8.85 -15.43 9.94
CA HIS A 173 -7.56 -15.25 9.30
C HIS A 173 -6.42 -15.89 10.09
N ALA A 174 -6.49 -15.87 11.43
CA ALA A 174 -5.47 -16.46 12.29
C ALA A 174 -5.49 -18.00 12.27
N GLN A 175 -6.68 -18.61 12.10
CA GLN A 175 -6.87 -20.05 12.28
C GLN A 175 -6.72 -20.89 11.02
N GLY A 176 -6.77 -20.31 9.83
CA GLY A 176 -6.75 -21.09 8.60
C GLY A 176 -6.21 -20.36 7.38
N VAL A 177 -5.62 -21.14 6.48
CA VAL A 177 -5.10 -20.64 5.19
C VAL A 177 -6.25 -20.16 4.31
N ASP A 178 -7.40 -20.86 4.34
CA ASP A 178 -8.56 -20.60 3.48
C ASP A 178 -9.16 -19.18 3.62
N LYS A 179 -9.01 -18.58 4.81
CA LYS A 179 -9.53 -17.23 5.09
C LYS A 179 -8.54 -16.09 4.84
N ARG A 180 -7.28 -16.43 4.56
CA ARG A 180 -6.24 -15.45 4.19
C ARG A 180 -6.32 -15.04 2.73
N TYR A 181 -7.01 -15.82 1.92
CA TYR A 181 -7.05 -15.70 0.47
C TYR A 181 -8.51 -15.61 -0.01
N GLY A 182 -8.70 -15.35 -1.30
CA GLY A 182 -10.03 -15.13 -1.83
C GLY A 182 -10.53 -13.70 -1.60
N PRO A 183 -11.82 -13.43 -1.85
CA PRO A 183 -12.39 -12.06 -1.80
C PRO A 183 -12.31 -11.38 -0.43
N GLU A 184 -12.24 -12.16 0.64
CA GLU A 184 -12.17 -11.65 2.02
C GLU A 184 -10.73 -11.58 2.57
N GLY A 185 -9.74 -11.98 1.76
CA GLY A 185 -8.33 -11.98 2.12
C GLY A 185 -7.53 -10.88 1.41
N PHE A 186 -6.23 -11.17 1.21
CA PHE A 186 -5.32 -10.24 0.58
C PHE A 186 -5.74 -9.87 -0.83
N VAL A 187 -5.69 -8.58 -1.14
CA VAL A 187 -5.94 -8.01 -2.46
C VAL A 187 -4.61 -7.62 -3.09
N LEU A 188 -4.46 -7.93 -4.36
CA LEU A 188 -3.29 -7.53 -5.15
C LEU A 188 -3.65 -6.38 -6.07
N ASN A 189 -2.81 -5.38 -6.09
CA ASN A 189 -2.76 -4.42 -7.18
C ASN A 189 -1.97 -5.05 -8.32
N ILE A 190 -2.60 -5.18 -9.47
CA ILE A 190 -1.99 -5.66 -10.71
C ILE A 190 -1.69 -4.44 -11.56
N ASN A 191 -0.43 -4.05 -11.60
CA ASN A 191 0.03 -3.07 -12.57
C ASN A 191 -0.09 -3.70 -13.95
N GLU A 192 -1.10 -3.30 -14.73
CA GLU A 192 -1.34 -3.88 -16.03
C GLU A 192 -0.14 -3.62 -16.96
N PRO A 193 0.51 -4.67 -17.51
CA PRO A 193 1.59 -4.48 -18.46
C PRO A 193 1.02 -3.77 -19.68
N ARG A 194 1.52 -2.58 -19.98
CA ARG A 194 1.11 -1.87 -21.19
C ARG A 194 1.55 -2.67 -22.41
N ASN A 195 0.62 -2.88 -23.33
CA ASN A 195 0.98 -3.45 -24.61
C ASN A 195 1.80 -2.44 -25.40
N LEU A 196 3.10 -2.67 -25.49
CA LEU A 196 4.04 -1.81 -26.21
C LEU A 196 3.74 -1.68 -27.72
N LEU A 197 2.88 -2.56 -28.26
CA LEU A 197 2.47 -2.54 -29.65
C LEU A 197 1.10 -1.87 -29.86
N ALA A 198 0.31 -1.70 -28.79
CA ALA A 198 -0.95 -0.98 -28.80
C ALA A 198 -0.78 0.37 -28.09
N HIS A 199 -1.10 1.45 -28.77
CA HIS A 199 -0.86 2.81 -28.28
C HIS A 199 -1.75 3.22 -27.09
N HIS A 200 -2.67 2.39 -26.61
CA HIS A 200 -3.59 2.71 -25.51
C HIS A 200 -3.84 1.50 -24.61
N SER A 201 -3.61 1.68 -23.32
CA SER A 201 -4.29 0.96 -22.24
C SER A 201 -4.98 2.02 -21.40
N ASP A 202 -6.31 2.00 -21.36
CA ASP A 202 -7.12 2.97 -20.63
C ASP A 202 -7.22 2.63 -19.13
N ALA A 203 -6.75 1.44 -18.71
CA ALA A 203 -6.76 1.01 -17.34
C ALA A 203 -5.35 1.03 -16.73
N PRO A 204 -5.10 1.88 -15.70
CA PRO A 204 -3.76 2.01 -15.09
C PRO A 204 -3.39 0.82 -14.21
N SER A 205 -4.38 0.12 -13.66
CA SER A 205 -4.20 -1.04 -12.80
C SER A 205 -5.49 -1.85 -12.69
N ALA A 206 -5.34 -3.11 -12.30
CA ALA A 206 -6.44 -4.01 -11.97
C ALA A 206 -6.26 -4.55 -10.54
N LEU A 207 -7.33 -5.09 -9.97
CA LEU A 207 -7.29 -5.79 -8.69
C LEU A 207 -7.44 -7.29 -8.91
N ALA A 208 -6.72 -8.08 -8.11
CA ALA A 208 -6.90 -9.52 -8.05
C ALA A 208 -6.97 -10.00 -6.60
N THR A 209 -7.63 -11.11 -6.40
CA THR A 209 -7.59 -11.88 -5.14
C THR A 209 -6.83 -13.17 -5.38
N LEU A 210 -6.19 -13.69 -4.35
CA LEU A 210 -5.41 -14.92 -4.44
C LEU A 210 -6.31 -16.14 -4.36
N HIS A 211 -5.99 -17.15 -5.16
CA HIS A 211 -6.52 -18.51 -5.05
C HIS A 211 -5.35 -19.46 -4.77
N VAL A 212 -5.47 -20.29 -3.74
CA VAL A 212 -4.45 -21.28 -3.39
C VAL A 212 -4.74 -22.58 -4.15
N GLU A 213 -3.85 -22.97 -5.05
CA GLU A 213 -4.00 -24.19 -5.84
C GLU A 213 -3.38 -25.42 -5.16
N ARG A 214 -2.31 -25.22 -4.38
CA ARG A 214 -1.56 -26.29 -3.70
C ARG A 214 -0.98 -25.82 -2.39
N GLU A 215 -1.00 -26.70 -1.41
CA GLU A 215 -0.19 -26.59 -0.19
C GLU A 215 1.07 -27.45 -0.36
N TYR A 216 2.22 -26.91 0.04
CA TYR A 216 3.46 -27.68 0.17
C TYR A 216 3.53 -28.24 1.59
N GLN A 217 3.82 -29.54 1.71
CA GLN A 217 4.14 -30.18 2.98
C GLN A 217 5.62 -30.08 3.28
#